data_b739e74f16074765ec751af049667231
#
_entry.id   b739e74f16074765ec751af049667231
#
_cell.length_a   1.000
_cell.length_b   1.000
_cell.length_c   1.000
_cell.angle_alpha   90.00
_cell.angle_beta   90.00
_cell.angle_gamma   90.00
#
_symmetry.space_group_name_H-M   'P 1'
#
loop_
_entity.id
_entity.type
_entity.pdbx_description
1 polymer ?
#
loop_
_entity_poly.entity_id
_entity_poly.type
_entity_poly.pdbx_seq_one_letter_code
_entity_poly.pdbx_strand_id
1 'polypeptide(L)'
;QQRFEQHALHRFEALDHHIAVTDEKRYSEPQYFEESYAFDPEQNNSDTANKTHIVIAWLLGNSTSLEDTMRARLLASVLMDNSGSPLQNVLETTDLGTAPSPICGLEDSQLELCFSCGIEGSNPENADAVEAMILTLIEQVAETGLPYEQVAASLHQLELSQREITGGSY
;
A
#
# COMPACT_ATOMS: atom_id res chain seq x y z
N GLN A 1 -32.80 9.14 22.40
CA GLN A 1 -32.80 7.79 21.88
C GLN A 1 -34.15 7.45 21.21
N GLN A 2 -35.30 7.49 21.94
CA GLN A 2 -36.65 7.19 21.39
C GLN A 2 -37.00 7.97 20.12
N ARG A 3 -36.63 9.26 20.04
CA ARG A 3 -36.93 10.10 18.90
C ARG A 3 -36.11 9.66 17.65
N PHE A 4 -34.89 9.20 17.86
CA PHE A 4 -34.03 8.66 16.79
C PHE A 4 -34.61 7.33 16.29
N GLU A 5 -34.99 6.44 17.18
CA GLU A 5 -35.62 5.16 16.84
C GLU A 5 -36.91 5.36 16.02
N GLN A 6 -37.78 6.31 16.44
CA GLN A 6 -39.04 6.56 15.76
C GLN A 6 -38.91 7.24 14.39
N HIS A 7 -37.91 8.10 14.18
CA HIS A 7 -37.80 8.92 12.97
C HIS A 7 -36.71 8.49 12.00
N ALA A 8 -35.74 7.75 12.45
CA ALA A 8 -34.62 7.32 11.60
C ALA A 8 -34.59 5.81 11.40
N LEU A 9 -34.63 5.02 12.46
CA LEU A 9 -34.39 3.58 12.38
C LEU A 9 -35.47 2.80 11.65
N HIS A 10 -36.73 3.32 11.62
CA HIS A 10 -37.81 2.67 10.85
C HIS A 10 -37.57 2.58 9.33
N ARG A 11 -36.55 3.28 8.82
CA ARG A 11 -36.13 3.22 7.41
C ARG A 11 -35.08 2.14 7.13
N PHE A 12 -34.58 1.51 8.17
CA PHE A 12 -33.55 0.50 8.09
C PHE A 12 -34.14 -0.84 8.55
N GLU A 13 -33.92 -1.85 7.77
CA GLU A 13 -34.23 -3.23 8.14
C GLU A 13 -32.96 -3.94 8.55
N ALA A 14 -33.07 -4.91 9.45
CA ALA A 14 -31.93 -5.77 9.78
C ALA A 14 -31.53 -6.58 8.55
N LEU A 15 -30.24 -6.69 8.32
CA LEU A 15 -29.72 -7.61 7.31
C LEU A 15 -29.82 -9.05 7.84
N ASP A 16 -30.73 -9.83 7.29
CA ASP A 16 -30.91 -11.25 7.66
C ASP A 16 -29.80 -12.16 7.14
N HIS A 17 -28.98 -11.64 6.23
CA HIS A 17 -27.89 -12.38 5.61
C HIS A 17 -26.56 -11.66 5.79
N HIS A 18 -25.57 -12.37 6.32
CA HIS A 18 -24.18 -11.91 6.27
C HIS A 18 -23.64 -12.09 4.86
N ILE A 19 -23.02 -11.03 4.33
CA ILE A 19 -22.22 -11.15 3.12
C ILE A 19 -20.97 -11.95 3.50
N ALA A 20 -20.82 -13.13 2.91
CA ALA A 20 -19.60 -13.92 3.10
C ALA A 20 -18.46 -13.24 2.33
N VAL A 21 -17.51 -12.69 3.07
CA VAL A 21 -16.25 -12.21 2.51
C VAL A 21 -15.26 -13.36 2.61
N THR A 22 -14.72 -13.76 1.48
CA THR A 22 -13.70 -14.82 1.39
C THR A 22 -12.35 -14.22 1.08
N ASP A 23 -11.30 -14.99 1.32
CA ASP A 23 -9.95 -14.62 0.92
C ASP A 23 -9.87 -14.43 -0.60
N GLU A 24 -8.98 -13.52 -1.02
CA GLU A 24 -8.72 -13.26 -2.44
C GLU A 24 -8.04 -14.47 -3.09
N LYS A 25 -8.27 -14.63 -4.37
CA LYS A 25 -7.67 -15.71 -5.13
C LYS A 25 -6.15 -15.60 -5.14
N ARG A 26 -5.47 -16.68 -4.79
CA ARG A 26 -4.02 -16.79 -4.95
C ARG A 26 -3.70 -17.31 -6.36
N TYR A 27 -2.77 -16.64 -6.99
CA TYR A 27 -2.24 -17.02 -8.30
C TYR A 27 -0.90 -17.74 -8.12
N SER A 28 -0.60 -18.70 -9.01
CA SER A 28 0.69 -19.41 -9.01
C SER A 28 1.82 -18.60 -9.63
N GLU A 29 1.46 -17.56 -10.39
CA GLU A 29 2.40 -16.67 -11.08
C GLU A 29 1.92 -15.23 -10.96
N PRO A 30 2.81 -14.24 -11.07
CA PRO A 30 2.43 -12.83 -11.11
C PRO A 30 1.39 -12.56 -12.19
N GLN A 31 0.46 -11.64 -11.91
CA GLN A 31 -0.53 -11.19 -12.88
C GLN A 31 -0.17 -9.78 -13.32
N TYR A 32 -0.29 -9.53 -14.61
CA TYR A 32 -0.02 -8.24 -15.21
C TYR A 32 -1.31 -7.62 -15.72
N PHE A 33 -1.54 -6.37 -15.37
CA PHE A 33 -2.70 -5.60 -15.77
C PHE A 33 -2.26 -4.27 -16.34
N GLU A 34 -2.89 -3.85 -17.42
CA GLU A 34 -2.71 -2.54 -18.01
C GLU A 34 -4.10 -1.91 -18.20
N GLU A 35 -4.30 -0.74 -17.58
CA GLU A 35 -5.56 -0.04 -17.61
C GLU A 35 -5.36 1.45 -17.89
N SER A 36 -6.31 2.05 -18.57
CA SER A 36 -6.31 3.47 -18.87
C SER A 36 -7.13 4.23 -17.85
N TYR A 37 -6.64 5.37 -17.39
CA TYR A 37 -7.37 6.25 -16.49
C TYR A 37 -7.72 7.58 -17.14
N ALA A 38 -8.75 8.26 -16.59
CA ALA A 38 -9.17 9.56 -17.06
C ALA A 38 -8.11 10.63 -16.75
N PHE A 39 -7.79 11.42 -17.74
CA PHE A 39 -6.79 12.46 -17.69
C PHE A 39 -7.43 13.80 -18.04
N ASP A 40 -7.09 14.87 -17.32
CA ASP A 40 -7.63 16.22 -17.56
C ASP A 40 -6.89 16.89 -18.74
N PRO A 41 -7.54 17.01 -19.91
CA PRO A 41 -6.91 17.59 -21.10
C PRO A 41 -6.68 19.11 -20.99
N GLU A 42 -7.33 19.81 -20.05
CA GLU A 42 -7.20 21.27 -19.92
C GLU A 42 -5.84 21.67 -19.29
N GLN A 43 -5.23 20.79 -18.53
CA GLN A 43 -3.94 21.06 -17.88
C GLN A 43 -2.73 20.72 -18.75
N ASN A 44 -2.89 19.90 -19.77
CA ASN A 44 -1.79 19.46 -20.60
C ASN A 44 -2.23 19.16 -22.03
N ASN A 45 -1.63 19.73 -22.93
CA ASN A 45 -1.55 19.65 -24.38
C ASN A 45 -1.70 18.25 -25.04
N SER A 46 -2.60 17.40 -24.60
CA SER A 46 -2.79 16.01 -25.09
C SER A 46 -1.53 15.12 -24.99
N ASP A 47 -0.48 15.58 -24.35
CA ASP A 47 0.76 14.83 -24.17
C ASP A 47 0.58 13.82 -23.01
N THR A 48 0.65 12.54 -23.34
CA THR A 48 0.56 11.43 -22.38
C THR A 48 1.94 10.95 -21.88
N ALA A 49 3.01 11.56 -22.34
CA ALA A 49 4.36 11.23 -21.90
C ALA A 49 4.51 11.47 -20.38
N ASN A 50 5.16 10.55 -19.70
CA ASN A 50 5.38 10.60 -18.26
C ASN A 50 4.08 10.69 -17.44
N LYS A 51 3.02 9.99 -17.86
CA LYS A 51 1.73 9.93 -17.16
C LYS A 51 1.37 8.54 -16.66
N THR A 52 2.24 7.57 -16.88
CA THR A 52 2.00 6.19 -16.45
C THR A 52 2.38 6.02 -14.98
N HIS A 53 1.51 5.31 -14.25
CA HIS A 53 1.82 4.76 -12.94
C HIS A 53 2.20 3.30 -13.12
N ILE A 54 3.31 2.88 -12.54
CA ILE A 54 3.76 1.49 -12.53
C ILE A 54 3.84 1.06 -11.08
N VAL A 55 3.04 0.06 -10.72
CA VAL A 55 2.88 -0.37 -9.33
C VAL A 55 2.91 -1.89 -9.26
N ILE A 56 3.61 -2.41 -8.26
CA ILE A 56 3.61 -3.81 -7.88
C ILE A 56 2.89 -3.94 -6.54
N ALA A 57 2.06 -4.95 -6.40
CA ALA A 57 1.33 -5.23 -5.18
C ALA A 57 1.44 -6.70 -4.78
N TRP A 58 1.49 -6.96 -3.48
CA TRP A 58 1.51 -8.29 -2.88
C TRP A 58 0.39 -8.44 -1.87
N LEU A 59 -0.36 -9.52 -1.99
CA LEU A 59 -1.24 -9.96 -0.91
C LEU A 59 -0.39 -10.66 0.15
N LEU A 60 -0.48 -10.16 1.37
CA LEU A 60 0.25 -10.68 2.53
C LEU A 60 -0.63 -11.62 3.38
N GLY A 61 -0.67 -11.43 4.67
CA GLY A 61 -1.51 -12.18 5.59
C GLY A 61 -2.93 -11.61 5.73
N ASN A 62 -3.68 -12.13 6.67
CA ASN A 62 -5.04 -11.68 6.98
C ASN A 62 -5.00 -10.57 8.06
N SER A 63 -5.74 -9.48 7.87
CA SER A 63 -5.79 -8.33 8.77
C SER A 63 -6.42 -8.67 10.14
N THR A 64 -7.15 -9.77 10.25
CA THR A 64 -7.68 -10.28 11.52
C THR A 64 -6.61 -10.98 12.37
N SER A 65 -5.46 -11.31 11.80
CA SER A 65 -4.29 -11.81 12.51
C SER A 65 -3.45 -10.65 13.01
N LEU A 66 -3.43 -10.43 14.32
CA LEU A 66 -2.60 -9.38 14.92
C LEU A 66 -1.12 -9.56 14.59
N GLU A 67 -0.63 -10.80 14.58
CA GLU A 67 0.76 -11.12 14.29
C GLU A 67 1.13 -10.74 12.85
N ASP A 68 0.29 -11.12 11.86
CA ASP A 68 0.52 -10.80 10.46
C ASP A 68 0.46 -9.29 10.22
N THR A 69 -0.52 -8.62 10.84
CA THR A 69 -0.65 -7.15 10.77
C THR A 69 0.58 -6.44 11.34
N MET A 70 1.07 -6.86 12.50
CA MET A 70 2.26 -6.23 13.12
C MET A 70 3.52 -6.49 12.30
N ARG A 71 3.68 -7.69 11.75
CA ARG A 71 4.80 -8.01 10.84
C ARG A 71 4.75 -7.16 9.57
N ALA A 72 3.58 -7.06 8.95
CA ALA A 72 3.40 -6.27 7.75
C ALA A 72 3.65 -4.78 7.99
N ARG A 73 3.15 -4.22 9.10
CA ARG A 73 3.41 -2.82 9.49
C ARG A 73 4.89 -2.55 9.72
N LEU A 74 5.58 -3.43 10.44
CA LEU A 74 7.02 -3.29 10.65
C LEU A 74 7.78 -3.37 9.33
N LEU A 75 7.45 -4.33 8.47
CA LEU A 75 8.07 -4.47 7.15
C LEU A 75 7.87 -3.22 6.29
N ALA A 76 6.63 -2.74 6.19
CA ALA A 76 6.31 -1.54 5.43
C ALA A 76 7.07 -0.31 5.96
N SER A 77 7.10 -0.12 7.28
CA SER A 77 7.84 0.98 7.92
C SER A 77 9.33 0.92 7.61
N VAL A 78 9.96 -0.23 7.77
CA VAL A 78 11.40 -0.36 7.53
C VAL A 78 11.76 -0.13 6.05
N LEU A 79 10.90 -0.55 5.11
CA LEU A 79 11.15 -0.42 3.68
C LEU A 79 10.82 0.96 3.11
N MET A 80 9.81 1.68 3.68
CA MET A 80 9.17 2.81 3.01
C MET A 80 8.97 4.08 3.85
N ASP A 81 9.29 4.09 5.14
CA ASP A 81 8.83 5.15 6.06
C ASP A 81 9.50 6.52 5.81
N ASN A 82 10.70 6.53 5.26
CA ASN A 82 11.44 7.75 4.98
C ASN A 82 12.49 7.56 3.87
N SER A 83 13.08 8.65 3.39
CA SER A 83 14.09 8.63 2.31
C SER A 83 15.36 7.84 2.63
N GLY A 84 15.60 7.47 3.88
CA GLY A 84 16.66 6.53 4.28
C GLY A 84 16.23 5.06 4.22
N SER A 85 14.95 4.79 4.05
CA SER A 85 14.41 3.44 3.86
C SER A 85 14.73 2.94 2.45
N PRO A 86 15.18 1.69 2.30
CA PRO A 86 15.78 1.23 1.05
C PRO A 86 14.85 1.35 -0.16
N LEU A 87 13.60 0.96 -0.03
CA LEU A 87 12.64 0.98 -1.13
C LEU A 87 12.20 2.42 -1.44
N GLN A 88 11.91 3.22 -0.41
CA GLN A 88 11.58 4.63 -0.58
C GLN A 88 12.72 5.37 -1.31
N ASN A 89 13.96 5.16 -0.89
CA ASN A 89 15.12 5.80 -1.50
C ASN A 89 15.26 5.48 -2.99
N VAL A 90 15.13 4.21 -3.36
CA VAL A 90 15.23 3.79 -4.77
C VAL A 90 14.12 4.39 -5.62
N LEU A 91 12.89 4.43 -5.10
CA LEU A 91 11.75 5.03 -5.80
C LEU A 91 11.86 6.55 -5.94
N GLU A 92 12.49 7.24 -4.97
CA GLU A 92 12.72 8.69 -5.01
C GLU A 92 13.86 9.09 -5.94
N THR A 93 14.84 8.21 -6.15
CA THR A 93 16.09 8.55 -6.87
C THR A 93 16.19 7.96 -8.28
N THR A 94 15.25 7.12 -8.68
CA THR A 94 15.24 6.52 -10.01
C THR A 94 14.92 7.54 -11.11
N ASP A 95 15.54 7.37 -12.28
CA ASP A 95 15.22 8.13 -13.49
C ASP A 95 14.03 7.52 -14.28
N LEU A 96 13.45 6.41 -13.80
CA LEU A 96 12.36 5.70 -14.49
C LEU A 96 10.99 6.37 -14.30
N GLY A 97 10.87 7.31 -13.36
CA GLY A 97 9.66 8.07 -13.08
C GLY A 97 9.96 9.37 -12.37
N THR A 98 8.93 10.11 -11.97
CA THR A 98 9.09 11.43 -11.34
C THR A 98 9.00 11.39 -9.82
N ALA A 99 8.29 10.42 -9.27
CA ALA A 99 8.10 10.26 -7.83
C ALA A 99 7.61 8.85 -7.47
N PRO A 100 7.71 8.44 -6.18
CA PRO A 100 7.00 7.27 -5.69
C PRO A 100 5.48 7.42 -5.91
N SER A 101 4.82 6.32 -6.25
CA SER A 101 3.37 6.31 -6.42
C SER A 101 2.64 6.63 -5.11
N PRO A 102 1.53 7.41 -5.13
CA PRO A 102 0.78 7.76 -3.93
C PRO A 102 0.11 6.56 -3.25
N ILE A 103 0.03 5.40 -3.92
CA ILE A 103 -0.52 4.17 -3.33
C ILE A 103 0.56 3.26 -2.73
N CYS A 104 1.81 3.74 -2.62
CA CYS A 104 2.85 2.99 -1.94
C CYS A 104 2.54 2.82 -0.45
N GLY A 105 2.81 1.65 0.08
CA GLY A 105 2.68 1.34 1.50
C GLY A 105 1.81 0.11 1.77
N LEU A 106 1.42 -0.02 3.04
CA LEU A 106 0.57 -1.10 3.52
C LEU A 106 -0.89 -0.65 3.58
N GLU A 107 -1.77 -1.38 2.90
CA GLU A 107 -3.22 -1.29 3.06
C GLU A 107 -3.68 -2.40 4.02
N ASP A 108 -4.12 -2.03 5.20
CA ASP A 108 -4.52 -2.94 6.29
C ASP A 108 -5.98 -2.76 6.73
N SER A 109 -6.76 -1.97 6.00
CA SER A 109 -8.18 -1.73 6.29
C SER A 109 -9.11 -2.82 5.70
N GLN A 110 -8.58 -3.67 4.84
CA GLN A 110 -9.32 -4.76 4.19
C GLN A 110 -9.10 -6.09 4.92
N LEU A 111 -9.84 -7.13 4.50
CA LEU A 111 -9.70 -8.48 5.09
C LEU A 111 -8.28 -9.04 4.94
N GLU A 112 -7.67 -8.80 3.79
CA GLU A 112 -6.29 -9.20 3.55
C GLU A 112 -5.39 -7.97 3.43
N LEU A 113 -4.22 -8.09 4.03
CA LEU A 113 -3.19 -7.07 3.98
C LEU A 113 -2.61 -7.01 2.56
N CYS A 114 -2.50 -5.81 2.02
CA CYS A 114 -1.86 -5.60 0.73
C CYS A 114 -0.70 -4.61 0.89
N PHE A 115 0.49 -4.99 0.47
CA PHE A 115 1.61 -4.07 0.34
C PHE A 115 1.82 -3.72 -1.11
N SER A 116 1.96 -2.44 -1.41
CA SER A 116 2.21 -1.96 -2.77
C SER A 116 3.35 -0.95 -2.80
N CYS A 117 4.08 -0.94 -3.90
CA CYS A 117 5.08 0.08 -4.19
C CYS A 117 5.25 0.27 -5.70
N GLY A 118 5.72 1.43 -6.09
CA GLY A 118 5.90 1.78 -7.49
C GLY A 118 6.17 3.25 -7.67
N ILE A 119 6.13 3.69 -8.90
CA ILE A 119 6.41 5.07 -9.31
C ILE A 119 5.26 5.67 -10.10
N GLU A 120 5.18 6.98 -10.09
CA GLU A 120 4.34 7.78 -10.98
C GLU A 120 5.20 8.62 -11.94
N GLY A 121 4.55 9.19 -12.95
CA GLY A 121 5.24 10.01 -13.93
C GLY A 121 6.22 9.24 -14.80
N SER A 122 5.90 8.00 -15.13
CA SER A 122 6.66 7.09 -15.97
C SER A 122 6.03 6.93 -17.36
N ASN A 123 6.55 5.99 -18.12
CA ASN A 123 6.02 5.56 -19.41
C ASN A 123 5.84 4.03 -19.42
N PRO A 124 4.89 3.49 -20.23
CA PRO A 124 4.59 2.05 -20.24
C PRO A 124 5.80 1.16 -20.50
N GLU A 125 6.74 1.61 -21.36
CA GLU A 125 7.95 0.87 -21.71
C GLU A 125 8.92 0.67 -20.54
N ASN A 126 8.75 1.41 -19.44
CA ASN A 126 9.58 1.27 -18.25
C ASN A 126 9.09 0.18 -17.27
N ALA A 127 7.97 -0.48 -17.56
CA ALA A 127 7.34 -1.42 -16.64
C ALA A 127 8.30 -2.53 -16.18
N ASP A 128 8.95 -3.20 -17.13
CA ASP A 128 9.90 -4.29 -16.83
C ASP A 128 11.12 -3.79 -16.03
N ALA A 129 11.60 -2.57 -16.33
CA ALA A 129 12.75 -2.00 -15.63
C ALA A 129 12.41 -1.62 -14.19
N VAL A 130 11.20 -1.08 -13.94
CA VAL A 130 10.70 -0.77 -12.60
C VAL A 130 10.47 -2.04 -11.79
N GLU A 131 9.87 -3.06 -12.38
CA GLU A 131 9.68 -4.36 -11.73
C GLU A 131 11.04 -4.95 -11.33
N ALA A 132 11.99 -5.05 -12.28
CA ALA A 132 13.31 -5.59 -12.01
C ALA A 132 14.04 -4.80 -10.90
N MET A 133 13.97 -3.48 -10.92
CA MET A 133 14.57 -2.62 -9.90
C MET A 133 14.02 -2.92 -8.50
N ILE A 134 12.70 -2.98 -8.36
CA ILE A 134 12.04 -3.23 -7.08
C ILE A 134 12.34 -4.65 -6.57
N LEU A 135 12.19 -5.66 -7.43
CA LEU A 135 12.42 -7.06 -7.04
C LEU A 135 13.88 -7.31 -6.66
N THR A 136 14.84 -6.76 -7.43
CA THR A 136 16.27 -6.88 -7.11
C THR A 136 16.60 -6.28 -5.76
N LEU A 137 16.02 -5.11 -5.43
CA LEU A 137 16.23 -4.49 -4.12
C LEU A 137 15.65 -5.34 -2.98
N ILE A 138 14.43 -5.87 -3.15
CA ILE A 138 13.80 -6.72 -2.13
C ILE A 138 14.62 -7.99 -1.92
N GLU A 139 15.15 -8.61 -2.97
CA GLU A 139 16.05 -9.77 -2.89
C GLU A 139 17.34 -9.41 -2.15
N GLN A 140 17.97 -8.29 -2.47
CA GLN A 140 19.15 -7.81 -1.73
C GLN A 140 18.88 -7.61 -0.25
N VAL A 141 17.75 -6.97 0.10
CA VAL A 141 17.36 -6.79 1.49
C VAL A 141 17.10 -8.13 2.18
N ALA A 142 16.50 -9.09 1.49
CA ALA A 142 16.25 -10.42 2.03
C ALA A 142 17.56 -11.20 2.28
N GLU A 143 18.55 -11.04 1.41
CA GLU A 143 19.85 -11.71 1.54
C GLU A 143 20.78 -11.07 2.57
N THR A 144 20.87 -9.73 2.57
CA THR A 144 21.82 -8.99 3.39
C THR A 144 21.25 -8.57 4.75
N GLY A 145 19.94 -8.54 4.87
CA GLY A 145 19.23 -7.94 6.00
C GLY A 145 19.31 -6.41 6.00
N LEU A 146 18.78 -5.83 7.05
CA LEU A 146 18.80 -4.39 7.30
C LEU A 146 19.61 -4.07 8.56
N PRO A 147 20.18 -2.88 8.68
CA PRO A 147 20.87 -2.47 9.90
C PRO A 147 19.95 -2.60 11.13
N TYR A 148 20.44 -3.25 12.17
CA TYR A 148 19.67 -3.46 13.39
C TYR A 148 19.09 -2.16 13.96
N GLU A 149 19.85 -1.08 13.94
CA GLU A 149 19.41 0.22 14.45
C GLU A 149 18.21 0.78 13.70
N GLN A 150 18.14 0.57 12.39
CA GLN A 150 17.00 0.97 11.57
C GLN A 150 15.74 0.18 11.92
N VAL A 151 15.88 -1.14 12.03
CA VAL A 151 14.76 -2.00 12.44
C VAL A 151 14.30 -1.69 13.86
N ALA A 152 15.24 -1.47 14.78
CA ALA A 152 14.93 -1.12 16.16
C ALA A 152 14.22 0.25 16.27
N ALA A 153 14.61 1.22 15.45
CA ALA A 153 13.95 2.53 15.40
C ALA A 153 12.50 2.41 14.88
N SER A 154 12.29 1.69 13.78
CA SER A 154 10.94 1.43 13.25
C SER A 154 10.06 0.68 14.24
N LEU A 155 10.61 -0.33 14.92
CA LEU A 155 9.89 -1.06 15.96
C LEU A 155 9.50 -0.16 17.13
N HIS A 156 10.39 0.72 17.56
CA HIS A 156 10.11 1.67 18.63
C HIS A 156 9.01 2.69 18.23
N GLN A 157 9.04 3.20 17.01
CA GLN A 157 7.98 4.06 16.47
C GLN A 157 6.63 3.34 16.45
N LEU A 158 6.62 2.09 16.00
CA LEU A 158 5.42 1.26 15.98
C LEU A 158 4.88 1.03 17.40
N GLU A 159 5.76 0.74 18.38
CA GLU A 159 5.38 0.59 19.78
C GLU A 159 4.78 1.89 20.35
N LEU A 160 5.39 3.04 20.08
CA LEU A 160 4.87 4.35 20.52
C LEU A 160 3.49 4.62 19.92
N SER A 161 3.31 4.39 18.62
CA SER A 161 2.02 4.62 17.95
C SER A 161 0.89 3.77 18.53
N GLN A 162 1.20 2.55 19.01
CA GLN A 162 0.23 1.68 19.67
C GLN A 162 -0.11 2.12 21.11
N ARG A 163 0.81 2.81 21.78
CA ARG A 163 0.60 3.33 23.15
C ARG A 163 -0.09 4.68 23.17
N GLU A 164 0.16 5.50 22.15
CA GLU A 164 -0.41 6.84 21.99
C GLU A 164 -1.73 6.82 21.21
N ILE A 165 -2.65 5.92 21.56
CA ILE A 165 -4.01 5.96 21.00
C ILE A 165 -4.71 7.19 21.58
N THR A 166 -4.47 8.33 20.97
CA THR A 166 -5.26 9.53 21.23
C THR A 166 -6.58 9.38 20.49
N GLY A 167 -7.68 9.48 21.23
CA GLY A 167 -9.03 9.44 20.64
C GLY A 167 -9.12 10.44 19.49
N GLY A 168 -9.61 9.97 18.34
CA GLY A 168 -9.81 10.84 17.18
C GLY A 168 -10.68 12.03 17.55
N SER A 169 -10.40 13.17 16.93
CA SER A 169 -11.29 14.33 17.00
C SER A 169 -12.68 13.94 16.48
N TYR A 170 -13.68 14.02 17.33
CA TYR A 170 -15.08 13.92 16.93
C TYR A 170 -15.53 15.24 16.33
#